data_b487609e8f60b01295dac4a9e06c7a8e
#
_entry.id   b487609e8f60b01295dac4a9e06c7a8e
#
_cell.length_a   1.000
_cell.length_b   1.000
_cell.length_c   1.000
_cell.angle_alpha   90.00
_cell.angle_beta   90.00
_cell.angle_gamma   90.00
#
_symmetry.space_group_name_H-M   'P 1'
#
loop_
_entity.id
_entity.type
_entity.pdbx_description
1 polymer ?
#
loop_
_entity_poly.entity_id
_entity_poly.type
_entity_poly.pdbx_seq_one_letter_code
_entity_poly.pdbx_strand_id
1 'polypeptide(L)'
;MKCCVYTRSFAERPYMDFFIEHYIHLGFDKIIILKSDKMEYKYPIEYEQYVTMYQVPNIGDSIIERYDHLVLKSEYDWILCVDIDEFLLLNKKFKNIKNYIEEKTKLNPIINAFYFRWG
;
A
#
# COMPACT_ATOMS: atom_id res chain seq x y z
N MET A 1 -9.41 13.03 -0.88
CA MET A 1 -8.18 12.38 -0.36
C MET A 1 -8.01 11.03 -1.03
N LYS A 2 -6.88 10.83 -1.67
CA LYS A 2 -6.52 9.55 -2.28
C LYS A 2 -5.38 8.91 -1.52
N CYS A 3 -5.56 7.64 -1.13
CA CYS A 3 -4.57 6.88 -0.37
C CYS A 3 -4.21 5.60 -1.10
N CYS A 4 -2.92 5.31 -1.20
CA CYS A 4 -2.48 4.02 -1.73
C CYS A 4 -1.55 3.30 -0.75
N VAL A 5 -1.51 1.99 -0.87
CA VAL A 5 -0.50 1.17 -0.23
C VAL A 5 0.43 0.64 -1.32
N TYR A 6 1.71 0.63 -1.01
CA TYR A 6 2.76 0.28 -1.95
C TYR A 6 3.63 -0.81 -1.34
N THR A 7 3.86 -1.87 -2.10
CA THR A 7 4.67 -3.00 -1.64
C THR A 7 5.45 -3.62 -2.78
N ARG A 8 6.44 -4.42 -2.41
CA ARG A 8 7.19 -5.25 -3.35
C ARG A 8 6.96 -6.71 -3.01
N SER A 9 6.88 -7.55 -4.02
CA SER A 9 6.68 -8.98 -3.85
C SER A 9 7.68 -9.77 -4.69
N PHE A 10 8.24 -10.81 -4.07
CA PHE A 10 9.06 -11.81 -4.74
C PHE A 10 8.63 -13.19 -4.26
N ALA A 11 7.91 -13.92 -5.13
CA ALA A 11 7.44 -15.28 -4.85
C ALA A 11 6.65 -15.45 -3.55
N GLU A 12 5.94 -14.41 -3.12
CA GLU A 12 5.25 -14.37 -1.83
C GLU A 12 3.74 -14.55 -1.98
N ARG A 13 3.32 -15.45 -2.86
CA ARG A 13 1.91 -15.74 -3.16
C ARG A 13 1.01 -15.95 -1.94
N PRO A 14 1.43 -16.70 -0.92
CA PRO A 14 0.54 -16.97 0.22
C PRO A 14 0.04 -15.71 0.93
N TYR A 15 0.82 -14.64 0.89
CA TYR A 15 0.46 -13.40 1.57
C TYR A 15 -0.31 -12.43 0.69
N MET A 16 -0.23 -12.60 -0.63
CA MET A 16 -0.74 -11.58 -1.56
C MET A 16 -2.25 -11.40 -1.49
N ASP A 17 -3.02 -12.48 -1.43
CA ASP A 17 -4.48 -12.41 -1.31
C ASP A 17 -4.91 -11.72 0.00
N PHE A 18 -4.28 -12.10 1.10
CA PHE A 18 -4.57 -11.50 2.41
C PHE A 18 -4.19 -10.03 2.43
N PHE A 19 -3.07 -9.68 1.83
CA PHE A 19 -2.59 -8.31 1.74
C PHE A 19 -3.58 -7.43 0.98
N ILE A 20 -3.99 -7.86 -0.19
CA ILE A 20 -4.93 -7.12 -1.03
C ILE A 20 -6.26 -6.91 -0.29
N GLU A 21 -6.83 -7.99 0.23
CA GLU A 21 -8.11 -7.92 0.93
C GLU A 21 -8.04 -7.03 2.17
N HIS A 22 -6.97 -7.15 2.95
CA HIS A 22 -6.78 -6.36 4.15
C HIS A 22 -6.78 -4.85 3.86
N TYR A 23 -6.02 -4.42 2.86
CA TYR A 23 -5.90 -3.00 2.56
C TYR A 23 -7.11 -2.43 1.83
N ILE A 24 -7.85 -3.26 1.09
CA ILE A 24 -9.16 -2.86 0.56
C ILE A 24 -10.11 -2.56 1.73
N HIS A 25 -10.16 -3.44 2.72
CA HIS A 25 -11.03 -3.27 3.90
C HIS A 25 -10.63 -2.05 4.74
N LEU A 26 -9.35 -1.71 4.79
CA LEU A 26 -8.91 -0.50 5.47
C LEU A 26 -9.27 0.79 4.72
N GLY A 27 -9.77 0.69 3.49
CA GLY A 27 -10.24 1.84 2.75
C GLY A 27 -9.21 2.51 1.85
N PHE A 28 -8.12 1.81 1.50
CA PHE A 28 -7.18 2.32 0.52
C PHE A 28 -7.80 2.33 -0.88
N ASP A 29 -7.54 3.39 -1.62
CA ASP A 29 -8.07 3.53 -2.97
C ASP A 29 -7.34 2.66 -3.99
N LYS A 30 -6.04 2.42 -3.75
CA LYS A 30 -5.23 1.61 -4.65
C LYS A 30 -4.16 0.84 -3.88
N ILE A 31 -3.90 -0.36 -4.37
CA ILE A 31 -2.84 -1.23 -3.88
C ILE A 31 -1.86 -1.43 -5.03
N ILE A 32 -0.65 -0.95 -4.85
CA ILE A 32 0.38 -0.99 -5.89
C ILE A 32 1.43 -2.02 -5.50
N ILE A 33 1.58 -3.04 -6.33
CA ILE A 33 2.47 -4.16 -6.07
C ILE A 33 3.54 -4.21 -7.15
N LEU A 34 4.78 -4.11 -6.75
CA LEU A 34 5.93 -4.33 -7.63
C LEU A 34 6.35 -5.79 -7.50
N LYS A 35 6.13 -6.54 -8.55
CA LYS A 35 6.42 -7.96 -8.59
C LYS A 35 7.73 -8.19 -9.32
N SER A 36 8.73 -8.75 -8.64
CA SER A 36 10.06 -8.99 -9.22
C SER A 36 10.30 -10.44 -9.64
N ASP A 37 9.40 -11.36 -9.31
CA ASP A 37 9.46 -12.72 -9.83
C ASP A 37 8.74 -12.83 -11.17
N LYS A 38 8.94 -13.93 -11.89
CA LYS A 38 8.30 -14.18 -13.19
C LYS A 38 7.03 -15.03 -13.09
N MET A 39 6.61 -15.35 -11.87
CA MET A 39 5.42 -16.17 -11.66
C MET A 39 4.16 -15.35 -11.96
N GLU A 40 3.25 -15.94 -12.72
CA GLU A 40 1.97 -15.31 -12.97
C GLU A 40 1.11 -15.37 -11.72
N TYR A 41 0.51 -14.22 -11.36
CA TYR A 41 -0.39 -14.15 -10.23
C TYR A 41 -1.75 -13.63 -10.70
N LYS A 42 -2.80 -14.38 -10.38
CA LYS A 42 -4.18 -13.99 -10.68
C LYS A 42 -4.91 -13.72 -9.37
N TYR A 43 -5.50 -12.55 -9.26
CA TYR A 43 -6.34 -12.18 -8.13
C TYR A 43 -7.80 -12.16 -8.55
N PRO A 44 -8.75 -12.24 -7.59
CA PRO A 44 -10.19 -12.18 -7.92
C PRO A 44 -10.54 -10.92 -8.71
N ILE A 45 -11.40 -11.06 -9.69
CA ILE A 45 -11.76 -9.96 -10.58
C ILE A 45 -12.36 -8.76 -9.84
N GLU A 46 -13.01 -8.99 -8.72
CA GLU A 46 -13.56 -7.93 -7.88
C GLU A 46 -12.49 -7.00 -7.29
N TYR A 47 -11.24 -7.44 -7.25
CA TYR A 47 -10.12 -6.63 -6.74
C TYR A 47 -9.43 -5.82 -7.84
N GLU A 48 -9.75 -6.08 -9.10
CA GLU A 48 -9.06 -5.47 -10.24
C GLU A 48 -9.05 -3.95 -10.20
N GLN A 49 -10.16 -3.34 -9.79
CA GLN A 49 -10.24 -1.88 -9.69
C GLN A 49 -9.33 -1.28 -8.61
N TYR A 50 -8.91 -2.10 -7.64
CA TYR A 50 -8.07 -1.64 -6.53
C TYR A 50 -6.58 -1.92 -6.74
N VAL A 51 -6.24 -2.89 -7.59
CA VAL A 51 -4.86 -3.39 -7.69
C VAL A 51 -4.21 -2.93 -8.98
N THR A 52 -2.99 -2.42 -8.86
CA THR A 52 -2.08 -2.20 -9.97
C THR A 52 -0.81 -3.00 -9.70
N MET A 53 -0.50 -3.94 -10.57
CA MET A 53 0.66 -4.80 -10.41
C MET A 53 1.64 -4.54 -11.56
N TYR A 54 2.87 -4.20 -11.20
CA TYR A 54 3.93 -3.97 -12.17
C TYR A 54 4.95 -5.10 -12.09
N GLN A 55 5.33 -5.61 -13.25
CA GLN A 55 6.46 -6.52 -13.35
C GLN A 55 7.73 -5.69 -13.41
N VAL A 56 8.61 -5.87 -12.43
CA VAL A 56 9.86 -5.11 -12.35
C VAL A 56 11.05 -6.08 -12.37
N PRO A 57 12.21 -5.66 -12.88
CA PRO A 57 13.40 -6.48 -12.83
C PRO A 57 13.94 -6.54 -11.40
N ASN A 58 14.57 -7.66 -11.04
CA ASN A 58 15.19 -7.84 -9.73
C ASN A 58 16.56 -7.13 -9.70
N ILE A 59 16.56 -5.83 -9.94
CA ILE A 59 17.74 -4.99 -9.86
C ILE A 59 17.55 -3.93 -8.78
N GLY A 60 18.62 -3.68 -8.07
CA GLY A 60 18.85 -2.69 -7.04
C GLY A 60 17.64 -1.91 -6.54
N ASP A 61 17.19 -2.27 -5.38
CA ASP A 61 15.99 -1.75 -4.72
C ASP A 61 15.86 -0.22 -4.77
N SER A 62 16.97 0.49 -4.67
CA SER A 62 16.97 1.96 -4.56
C SER A 62 16.51 2.69 -5.82
N ILE A 63 16.76 2.11 -7.01
CA ILE A 63 16.37 2.74 -8.28
C ILE A 63 14.87 2.61 -8.49
N ILE A 64 14.33 1.43 -8.21
CA ILE A 64 12.90 1.15 -8.32
C ILE A 64 12.12 2.03 -7.35
N GLU A 65 12.55 2.10 -6.10
CA GLU A 65 11.93 2.93 -5.08
C GLU A 65 11.90 4.42 -5.47
N ARG A 66 12.98 4.93 -6.03
CA ARG A 66 13.06 6.32 -6.46
C ARG A 66 12.07 6.65 -7.57
N TYR A 67 12.03 5.81 -8.59
CA TYR A 67 11.17 6.02 -9.74
C TYR A 67 9.70 6.01 -9.34
N ASP A 68 9.31 4.99 -8.61
CA ASP A 68 7.92 4.82 -8.23
C ASP A 68 7.46 5.86 -7.22
N HIS A 69 8.34 6.27 -6.31
CA HIS A 69 8.03 7.31 -5.35
C HIS A 69 7.69 8.65 -6.01
N LEU A 70 8.40 9.00 -7.07
CA LEU A 70 8.12 10.22 -7.83
C LEU A 70 6.78 10.14 -8.57
N VAL A 71 6.48 9.00 -9.18
CA VAL A 71 5.22 8.80 -9.89
C VAL A 71 4.04 8.79 -8.93
N LEU A 72 4.16 8.08 -7.81
CA LEU A 72 3.08 7.96 -6.84
C LEU A 72 2.74 9.27 -6.15
N LYS A 73 3.73 10.11 -5.89
CA LYS A 73 3.51 11.41 -5.27
C LYS A 73 2.60 12.33 -6.07
N SER A 74 2.56 12.16 -7.40
CA SER A 74 1.72 13.00 -8.25
C SER A 74 0.25 12.58 -8.24
N GLU A 75 -0.06 11.36 -7.84
CA GLU A 75 -1.41 10.80 -7.93
C GLU A 75 -2.10 10.63 -6.58
N TYR A 76 -1.34 10.47 -5.49
CA TYR A 76 -1.89 10.11 -4.19
C TYR A 76 -1.49 11.12 -3.12
N ASP A 77 -2.42 11.43 -2.25
CA ASP A 77 -2.20 12.34 -1.12
C ASP A 77 -1.41 11.66 0.00
N TRP A 78 -1.65 10.36 0.20
CA TRP A 78 -0.99 9.57 1.22
C TRP A 78 -0.56 8.22 0.66
N ILE A 79 0.66 7.81 1.01
CA ILE A 79 1.25 6.56 0.54
C ILE A 79 1.75 5.79 1.76
N LEU A 80 1.30 4.54 1.90
CA LEU A 80 1.81 3.63 2.91
C LEU A 80 2.78 2.65 2.24
N CYS A 81 4.01 2.64 2.69
CA CYS A 81 5.05 1.72 2.20
C CYS A 81 5.24 0.61 3.22
N VAL A 82 4.93 -0.61 2.85
CA VAL A 82 5.01 -1.79 3.73
C VAL A 82 5.50 -3.00 2.96
N ASP A 83 6.01 -3.99 3.67
CA ASP A 83 6.33 -5.30 3.09
C ASP A 83 5.05 -6.11 2.92
N ILE A 84 5.08 -7.11 2.03
CA ILE A 84 3.89 -7.91 1.68
C ILE A 84 3.33 -8.71 2.88
N ASP A 85 4.12 -8.94 3.89
CA ASP A 85 3.75 -9.64 5.10
C ASP A 85 3.43 -8.70 6.28
N GLU A 86 3.33 -7.40 6.00
CA GLU A 86 3.00 -6.40 7.02
C GLU A 86 1.56 -5.94 6.88
N PHE A 87 0.82 -5.98 7.98
CA PHE A 87 -0.61 -5.64 8.02
C PHE A 87 -0.85 -4.56 9.05
N LEU A 88 -1.21 -3.37 8.57
CA LEU A 88 -1.52 -2.25 9.45
C LEU A 88 -2.80 -2.52 10.24
N LEU A 89 -2.74 -2.34 11.55
CA LEU A 89 -3.90 -2.45 12.42
C LEU A 89 -4.22 -1.08 13.00
N LEU A 90 -5.44 -0.63 12.79
CA LEU A 90 -5.94 0.62 13.35
C LEU A 90 -6.73 0.36 14.63
N ASN A 91 -6.68 1.30 15.55
CA ASN A 91 -7.52 1.26 16.74
C ASN A 91 -8.99 1.22 16.31
N LYS A 92 -9.83 0.45 17.03
CA LYS A 92 -11.24 0.25 16.70
C LYS A 92 -12.07 1.52 16.59
N LYS A 93 -11.63 2.62 17.19
CA LYS A 93 -12.32 3.92 17.08
C LYS A 93 -12.26 4.51 15.68
N PHE A 94 -11.31 4.06 14.83
CA PHE A 94 -11.19 4.52 13.46
C PHE A 94 -11.88 3.52 12.52
N LYS A 95 -12.75 4.02 11.65
CA LYS A 95 -13.49 3.20 10.69
C LYS A 95 -12.57 2.66 9.60
N ASN A 96 -11.63 3.49 9.13
CA ASN A 96 -10.74 3.16 8.03
C ASN A 96 -9.53 4.10 8.05
N ILE A 97 -8.64 3.92 7.08
CA ILE A 97 -7.42 4.73 7.00
C ILE A 97 -7.72 6.22 6.80
N LYS A 98 -8.73 6.56 6.00
CA LYS A 98 -9.06 7.97 5.75
C LYS A 98 -9.57 8.66 7.00
N ASN A 99 -10.40 7.97 7.77
CA ASN A 99 -10.88 8.47 9.06
C ASN A 99 -9.70 8.71 10.03
N TYR A 100 -8.76 7.77 10.08
CA TYR A 100 -7.55 7.92 10.89
C TYR A 100 -6.76 9.15 10.49
N ILE A 101 -6.48 9.32 9.20
CA ILE A 101 -5.71 10.46 8.70
C ILE A 101 -6.44 11.78 8.97
N GLU A 102 -7.74 11.83 8.69
CA GLU A 102 -8.55 13.03 8.91
C GLU A 102 -8.55 13.48 10.36
N GLU A 103 -8.74 12.55 11.29
CA GLU A 103 -8.75 12.89 12.72
C GLU A 103 -7.38 13.37 13.20
N LYS A 104 -6.30 12.70 12.77
CA LYS A 104 -4.94 13.08 13.16
C LYS A 104 -4.52 14.42 12.58
N THR A 105 -4.85 14.69 11.32
CA THR A 105 -4.50 15.95 10.67
C THR A 105 -5.38 17.10 11.13
N LYS A 106 -6.59 16.84 11.57
CA LYS A 106 -7.47 17.83 12.19
C LYS A 106 -6.90 18.34 13.51
N LEU A 107 -6.32 17.44 14.30
CA LEU A 107 -5.66 17.79 15.57
C LEU A 107 -4.35 18.53 15.34
N ASN A 108 -3.65 18.21 14.28
CA ASN A 108 -2.37 18.83 13.95
C ASN A 108 -2.23 18.96 12.42
N PRO A 109 -2.65 20.07 11.83
CA PRO A 109 -2.66 20.24 10.36
C PRO A 109 -1.30 20.20 9.67
N ILE A 110 -0.21 20.31 10.41
CA ILE A 110 1.14 20.26 9.82
C ILE A 110 1.69 18.84 9.71
N ILE A 111 0.95 17.81 10.15
CA ILE A 111 1.39 16.43 10.01
C ILE A 111 1.46 16.07 8.53
N ASN A 112 2.62 15.56 8.11
CA ASN A 112 2.84 15.08 6.74
C ASN A 112 3.36 13.63 6.69
N ALA A 113 3.56 12.99 7.84
CA ALA A 113 4.00 11.60 7.93
C ALA A 113 3.51 10.95 9.21
N PHE A 114 3.27 9.64 9.14
CA PHE A 114 2.93 8.80 10.29
C PHE A 114 3.90 7.63 10.36
N TYR A 115 4.27 7.26 11.58
CA TYR A 115 5.09 6.09 11.84
C TYR A 115 4.31 5.11 12.70
N PHE A 116 4.28 3.86 12.29
CA PHE A 116 3.59 2.80 13.01
C PHE A 116 4.60 1.86 13.65
N ARG A 117 4.35 1.49 14.91
CA ARG A 117 5.21 0.57 15.63
C ARG A 117 4.95 -0.87 15.20
N TRP A 118 6.03 -1.62 15.10
CA TRP A 118 5.97 -3.06 15.04
C TRP A 118 5.38 -3.57 16.34
N GLY A 119 4.32 -4.34 16.22
CA GLY A 119 3.66 -4.79 17.40
C GLY A 119 3.61 -6.24 17.62
#